data_42a3ed0c5d99e4db1051879b633c369a
#
_entry.id   42a3ed0c5d99e4db1051879b633c369a
#
_cell.length_a   1.000
_cell.length_b   1.000
_cell.length_c   1.000
_cell.angle_alpha   90.00
_cell.angle_beta   90.00
_cell.angle_gamma   90.00
#
_symmetry.space_group_name_H-M   'P 1'
#
loop_
_entity.id
_entity.type
_entity.pdbx_description
1 polymer ?
#
loop_
_entity_poly.entity_id
_entity_poly.type
_entity_poly.pdbx_seq_one_letter_code
_entity_poly.pdbx_strand_id
1 'polypeptide(L)'
;PGRVVSGPGTWVITSGQTGIDPATGGLVEGGVPTQTDRVLQNVRAVLQAGGADLSDVVKTTVFLSDMANFAAMNEVYARWFGDHKPARTTIAAKGLPLNCLVEIEAWAFRP
;
A
#
# COMPACT_ATOMS: atom_id res chain seq x y z
N PRO A 1 -3.81 5.92 -17.86
CA PRO A 1 -4.07 4.66 -17.20
C PRO A 1 -5.13 4.78 -16.13
N GLY A 2 -5.94 3.76 -16.02
CA GLY A 2 -7.01 3.70 -15.05
C GLY A 2 -7.56 2.30 -14.94
N ARG A 3 -8.59 2.15 -14.12
CA ARG A 3 -9.28 0.88 -13.93
C ARG A 3 -10.78 1.09 -14.00
N VAL A 4 -11.47 0.12 -14.55
CA VAL A 4 -12.92 0.09 -14.59
C VAL A 4 -13.41 -1.07 -13.74
N VAL A 5 -14.37 -0.79 -12.86
CA VAL A 5 -15.00 -1.79 -12.00
C VAL A 5 -16.48 -1.81 -12.34
N SER A 6 -17.01 -2.99 -12.64
CA SER A 6 -18.41 -3.15 -12.95
C SER A 6 -18.92 -4.51 -12.48
N GLY A 7 -20.25 -4.63 -12.40
CA GLY A 7 -20.89 -5.87 -11.98
C GLY A 7 -20.98 -6.02 -10.46
N PRO A 8 -21.65 -7.10 -10.00
CA PRO A 8 -21.78 -7.35 -8.56
C PRO A 8 -20.47 -7.82 -7.95
N GLY A 9 -20.24 -7.48 -6.71
CA GLY A 9 -19.05 -7.88 -5.96
C GLY A 9 -18.95 -7.14 -4.64
N THR A 10 -17.82 -7.30 -3.98
CA THR A 10 -17.54 -6.72 -2.67
C THR A 10 -16.31 -5.85 -2.72
N TRP A 11 -16.41 -4.64 -2.20
CA TRP A 11 -15.27 -3.77 -1.99
C TRP A 11 -14.60 -4.06 -0.66
N VAL A 12 -13.28 -4.14 -0.67
CA VAL A 12 -12.46 -4.20 0.54
C VAL A 12 -11.50 -3.02 0.48
N ILE A 13 -11.66 -2.10 1.41
CA ILE A 13 -10.93 -0.82 1.41
C ILE A 13 -10.12 -0.73 2.69
N THR A 14 -8.81 -0.48 2.57
CA THR A 14 -7.96 -0.33 3.74
C THR A 14 -7.88 1.12 4.16
N SER A 15 -7.68 1.34 5.45
CA SER A 15 -7.11 2.60 5.91
C SER A 15 -5.67 2.70 5.45
N GLY A 16 -5.07 3.88 5.55
CA GLY A 16 -3.65 4.04 5.28
C GLY A 16 -2.82 3.16 6.22
N GLN A 17 -1.98 2.33 5.65
CA GLN A 17 -1.10 1.44 6.39
C GLN A 17 0.31 2.00 6.40
N THR A 18 0.94 1.96 7.56
CA THR A 18 2.33 2.35 7.75
C THR A 18 3.18 1.11 8.02
N GLY A 19 4.49 1.27 8.11
CA GLY A 19 5.41 0.16 8.32
C GLY A 19 5.49 -0.33 9.76
N ILE A 20 4.36 -0.42 10.44
CA ILE A 20 4.30 -0.93 11.80
C ILE A 20 4.36 -2.46 11.79
N ASP A 21 5.28 -3.01 12.59
CA ASP A 21 5.32 -4.44 12.84
C ASP A 21 4.26 -4.77 13.89
N PRO A 22 3.24 -5.59 13.57
CA PRO A 22 2.20 -5.93 14.54
C PRO A 22 2.73 -6.70 15.76
N ALA A 23 3.88 -7.36 15.67
CA ALA A 23 4.47 -8.06 16.79
C ALA A 23 5.05 -7.10 17.84
N THR A 24 5.52 -5.94 17.45
CA THR A 24 6.14 -4.97 18.36
C THR A 24 5.29 -3.72 18.56
N GLY A 25 4.40 -3.40 17.63
CA GLY A 25 3.62 -2.16 17.64
C GLY A 25 4.42 -0.93 17.21
N GLY A 26 5.67 -1.10 16.77
CA GLY A 26 6.54 -0.01 16.33
C GLY A 26 6.88 -0.06 14.85
N LEU A 27 7.36 1.06 14.32
CA LEU A 27 7.86 1.12 12.95
C LEU A 27 9.08 0.23 12.78
N VAL A 28 9.14 -0.49 11.65
CA VAL A 28 10.34 -1.24 11.29
C VAL A 28 11.48 -0.28 10.99
N GLU A 29 12.69 -0.67 11.34
CA GLU A 29 13.91 0.06 11.01
C GLU A 29 14.44 -0.39 9.65
N GLY A 30 15.27 0.44 9.00
CA GLY A 30 15.94 0.07 7.76
C GLY A 30 15.58 0.92 6.55
N GLY A 31 14.88 2.02 6.73
CA GLY A 31 14.61 2.99 5.68
C GLY A 31 13.45 2.64 4.77
N VAL A 32 13.41 3.28 3.60
CA VAL A 32 12.25 3.22 2.68
C VAL A 32 11.97 1.81 2.18
N PRO A 33 12.96 1.02 1.72
CA PRO A 33 12.66 -0.32 1.23
C PRO A 33 12.02 -1.21 2.30
N THR A 34 12.57 -1.20 3.52
CA THR A 34 12.07 -2.02 4.62
C THR A 34 10.69 -1.56 5.08
N GLN A 35 10.47 -0.25 5.17
CA GLN A 35 9.15 0.26 5.52
C GLN A 35 8.11 -0.05 4.45
N THR A 36 8.44 0.11 3.18
CA THR A 36 7.52 -0.21 2.07
C THR A 36 7.13 -1.68 2.09
N ASP A 37 8.09 -2.56 2.31
CA ASP A 37 7.82 -4.00 2.40
C ASP A 37 6.84 -4.30 3.53
N ARG A 38 7.06 -3.73 4.73
CA ARG A 38 6.15 -3.93 5.86
C ARG A 38 4.77 -3.32 5.61
N VAL A 39 4.72 -2.14 4.99
CA VAL A 39 3.45 -1.51 4.61
C VAL A 39 2.62 -2.45 3.73
N LEU A 40 3.22 -3.03 2.71
CA LEU A 40 2.50 -3.90 1.79
C LEU A 40 2.11 -5.24 2.43
N GLN A 41 2.90 -5.76 3.35
CA GLN A 41 2.47 -6.88 4.19
C GLN A 41 1.21 -6.51 4.98
N ASN A 42 1.19 -5.33 5.56
CA ASN A 42 0.04 -4.87 6.35
C ASN A 42 -1.19 -4.63 5.48
N VAL A 43 -1.02 -4.03 4.30
CA VAL A 43 -2.12 -3.87 3.33
C VAL A 43 -2.70 -5.23 2.97
N ARG A 44 -1.85 -6.18 2.62
CA ARG A 44 -2.29 -7.54 2.26
C ARG A 44 -3.05 -8.21 3.39
N ALA A 45 -2.57 -8.09 4.63
CA ALA A 45 -3.22 -8.68 5.78
C ALA A 45 -4.65 -8.14 5.97
N VAL A 46 -4.83 -6.82 5.81
CA VAL A 46 -6.16 -6.20 5.91
C VAL A 46 -7.06 -6.69 4.78
N LEU A 47 -6.55 -6.76 3.54
CA LEU A 47 -7.31 -7.25 2.40
C LEU A 47 -7.75 -8.69 2.61
N GLN A 48 -6.85 -9.55 3.06
CA GLN A 48 -7.13 -10.97 3.30
C GLN A 48 -8.17 -11.15 4.41
N ALA A 49 -8.13 -10.34 5.44
CA ALA A 49 -9.16 -10.35 6.49
C ALA A 49 -10.54 -10.01 5.93
N GLY A 50 -10.62 -9.24 4.87
CA GLY A 50 -11.85 -8.90 4.17
C GLY A 50 -12.22 -9.84 3.03
N GLY A 51 -11.43 -10.88 2.78
CA GLY A 51 -11.69 -11.86 1.72
C GLY A 51 -11.10 -11.51 0.36
N ALA A 52 -10.16 -10.55 0.30
CA ALA A 52 -9.49 -10.15 -0.94
C ALA A 52 -7.98 -10.38 -0.85
N ASP A 53 -7.27 -10.05 -1.90
CA ASP A 53 -5.80 -10.09 -1.94
C ASP A 53 -5.29 -8.96 -2.85
N LEU A 54 -3.98 -8.82 -2.95
CA LEU A 54 -3.35 -7.78 -3.78
C LEU A 54 -3.79 -7.87 -5.24
N SER A 55 -4.05 -9.07 -5.77
CA SER A 55 -4.54 -9.25 -7.13
C SER A 55 -5.93 -8.64 -7.37
N ASP A 56 -6.67 -8.34 -6.31
CA ASP A 56 -7.99 -7.71 -6.39
C ASP A 56 -7.91 -6.18 -6.28
N VAL A 57 -6.73 -5.62 -6.03
CA VAL A 57 -6.56 -4.18 -5.84
C VAL A 57 -6.80 -3.44 -7.15
N VAL A 58 -7.66 -2.44 -7.09
CA VAL A 58 -8.03 -1.59 -8.23
C VAL A 58 -7.28 -0.27 -8.17
N LYS A 59 -7.10 0.28 -6.98
CA LYS A 59 -6.51 1.59 -6.78
C LYS A 59 -5.67 1.60 -5.50
N THR A 60 -4.51 2.24 -5.58
CA THR A 60 -3.72 2.59 -4.40
C THR A 60 -3.44 4.08 -4.37
N THR A 61 -3.23 4.61 -3.17
CA THR A 61 -2.63 5.92 -2.96
C THR A 61 -1.40 5.72 -2.10
N VAL A 62 -0.26 6.20 -2.57
CA VAL A 62 1.02 6.12 -1.87
C VAL A 62 1.39 7.51 -1.39
N PHE A 63 1.61 7.64 -0.08
CA PHE A 63 2.06 8.86 0.55
C PHE A 63 3.51 8.69 0.97
N LEU A 64 4.37 9.61 0.56
CA LEU A 64 5.79 9.61 0.92
C LEU A 64 6.09 10.84 1.79
N SER A 65 7.02 10.70 2.71
CA SER A 65 7.51 11.84 3.48
C SER A 65 8.39 12.77 2.63
N ASP A 66 8.96 12.25 1.55
CA ASP A 66 9.81 12.97 0.62
C ASP A 66 9.73 12.29 -0.75
N MET A 67 9.48 13.05 -1.81
CA MET A 67 9.41 12.49 -3.17
C MET A 67 10.75 11.92 -3.65
N ALA A 68 11.86 12.31 -3.05
CA ALA A 68 13.17 11.70 -3.32
C ALA A 68 13.19 10.20 -3.01
N ASN A 69 12.25 9.71 -2.20
CA ASN A 69 12.13 8.30 -1.85
C ASN A 69 11.32 7.49 -2.87
N PHE A 70 10.85 8.10 -3.95
CA PHE A 70 9.97 7.45 -4.91
C PHE A 70 10.60 6.19 -5.51
N ALA A 71 11.83 6.29 -6.01
CA ALA A 71 12.47 5.16 -6.70
C ALA A 71 12.65 3.95 -5.77
N ALA A 72 13.10 4.18 -4.54
CA ALA A 72 13.29 3.11 -3.56
C ALA A 72 11.97 2.46 -3.15
N MET A 73 10.91 3.26 -2.95
CA MET A 73 9.57 2.75 -2.69
C MET A 73 9.06 1.94 -3.88
N ASN A 74 9.18 2.50 -5.09
CA ASN A 74 8.59 1.90 -6.28
C ASN A 74 9.22 0.54 -6.63
N GLU A 75 10.49 0.36 -6.34
CA GLU A 75 11.16 -0.93 -6.56
C GLU A 75 10.50 -2.04 -5.74
N VAL A 76 10.23 -1.80 -4.47
CA VAL A 76 9.55 -2.76 -3.59
C VAL A 76 8.09 -2.92 -4.00
N TYR A 77 7.41 -1.82 -4.27
CA TYR A 77 6.02 -1.82 -4.71
C TYR A 77 5.84 -2.69 -5.98
N ALA A 78 6.71 -2.52 -6.96
CA ALA A 78 6.63 -3.28 -8.21
C ALA A 78 6.85 -4.79 -7.98
N ARG A 79 7.73 -5.16 -7.07
CA ARG A 79 7.93 -6.59 -6.74
C ARG A 79 6.69 -7.21 -6.11
N TRP A 80 6.01 -6.47 -5.25
CA TRP A 80 4.81 -6.97 -4.58
C TRP A 80 3.62 -7.16 -5.54
N PHE A 81 3.41 -6.21 -6.46
CA PHE A 81 2.28 -6.28 -7.39
C PHE A 81 2.58 -7.11 -8.63
N GLY A 82 3.86 -7.23 -9.03
CA GLY A 82 4.23 -8.01 -10.21
C GLY A 82 3.57 -7.46 -11.48
N ASP A 83 2.88 -8.34 -12.22
CA ASP A 83 2.20 -7.96 -13.45
C ASP A 83 0.85 -7.26 -13.20
N HIS A 84 0.29 -7.40 -12.02
CA HIS A 84 -0.93 -6.70 -11.65
C HIS A 84 -0.62 -5.24 -11.33
N LYS A 85 -1.18 -4.32 -12.10
CA LYS A 85 -0.89 -2.89 -11.98
C LYS A 85 -2.17 -2.13 -11.67
N PRO A 86 -2.47 -1.91 -10.39
CA PRO A 86 -3.61 -1.07 -10.03
C PRO A 86 -3.35 0.37 -10.45
N ALA A 87 -4.42 1.14 -10.60
CA ALA A 87 -4.29 2.59 -10.72
C ALA A 87 -3.64 3.13 -9.46
N ARG A 88 -2.75 4.12 -9.59
CA ARG A 88 -1.99 4.65 -8.46
C ARG A 88 -1.83 6.15 -8.54
N THR A 89 -1.93 6.81 -7.39
CA THR A 89 -1.47 8.17 -7.19
C THR A 89 -0.39 8.14 -6.13
N THR A 90 0.72 8.83 -6.38
CA THR A 90 1.82 8.95 -5.41
C THR A 90 2.08 10.42 -5.15
N ILE A 91 2.08 10.82 -3.90
CA ILE A 91 2.33 12.19 -3.48
C ILE A 91 3.28 12.25 -2.29
N ALA A 92 3.97 13.36 -2.14
CA ALA A 92 4.68 13.67 -0.92
C ALA A 92 3.75 14.44 0.02
N ALA A 93 3.63 13.99 1.25
CA ALA A 93 2.86 14.66 2.29
C ALA A 93 3.77 15.50 3.15
N LYS A 94 3.22 16.55 3.75
CA LYS A 94 3.98 17.41 4.67
C LYS A 94 4.48 16.66 5.89
N GLY A 95 3.72 15.64 6.33
CA GLY A 95 4.09 14.77 7.45
C GLY A 95 3.24 13.52 7.41
N LEU A 96 3.76 12.45 7.99
CA LEU A 96 3.09 11.17 8.10
C LEU A 96 3.08 10.71 9.56
N PRO A 97 2.12 9.83 9.95
CA PRO A 97 2.07 9.33 11.32
C PRO A 97 3.40 8.70 11.75
N LEU A 98 3.80 8.95 12.99
CA LEU A 98 5.02 8.40 13.59
C LEU A 98 6.31 8.76 12.82
N ASN A 99 6.27 9.85 12.02
CA ASN A 99 7.37 10.22 11.12
C ASN A 99 7.79 9.08 10.19
N CYS A 100 6.84 8.21 9.82
CA CYS A 100 7.14 7.15 8.86
C CYS A 100 7.48 7.72 7.49
N LEU A 101 8.12 6.92 6.67
CA LEU A 101 8.61 7.33 5.35
C LEU A 101 7.61 7.05 4.24
N VAL A 102 6.70 6.10 4.45
CA VAL A 102 5.72 5.67 3.46
C VAL A 102 4.43 5.20 4.13
N GLU A 103 3.31 5.54 3.50
CA GLU A 103 1.98 5.09 3.90
C GLU A 103 1.20 4.75 2.64
N ILE A 104 0.47 3.63 2.64
CA ILE A 104 -0.31 3.19 1.47
C ILE A 104 -1.70 2.78 1.91
N GLU A 105 -2.70 3.24 1.16
CA GLU A 105 -4.07 2.76 1.23
C GLU A 105 -4.42 2.02 -0.06
N ALA A 106 -5.34 1.08 0.01
CA ALA A 106 -5.74 0.29 -1.14
C ALA A 106 -7.24 0.05 -1.18
N TRP A 107 -7.78 0.01 -2.39
CA TRP A 107 -9.17 -0.33 -2.68
C TRP A 107 -9.16 -1.57 -3.56
N ALA A 108 -9.75 -2.65 -3.06
CA ALA A 108 -9.85 -3.92 -3.77
C ALA A 108 -11.30 -4.24 -4.07
N PHE A 109 -11.54 -4.88 -5.21
CA PHE A 109 -12.87 -5.34 -5.60
C PHE A 109 -12.81 -6.84 -5.88
N ARG A 110 -13.67 -7.57 -5.20
CA ARG A 110 -13.80 -9.03 -5.35
C ARG A 110 -15.15 -9.35 -5.97
N PRO A 111 -15.17 -9.80 -7.23
CA PRO A 111 -16.42 -10.21 -7.91
C PRO A 111 -17.13 -11.36 -7.23
#